data_98eb1d912711c4d2dc57c153a5194c2b
#
_entry.id   98eb1d912711c4d2dc57c153a5194c2b
#
_cell.length_a   1.000
_cell.length_b   1.000
_cell.length_c   1.000
_cell.angle_alpha   90.00
_cell.angle_beta   90.00
_cell.angle_gamma   90.00
#
_symmetry.space_group_name_H-M   'P 1'
#
loop_
_entity.id
_entity.type
_entity.pdbx_description
1 polymer ?
#
loop_
_entity_poly.entity_id
_entity_poly.type
_entity_poly.pdbx_seq_one_letter_code
_entity_poly.pdbx_strand_id
1 'polypeptide(L)'
;MMKEYKNAILERNNTDGTCHNMELSELKEAKNPAPSAPYHNQIAYSQGTIASNGSAPIYNQGTIAYSPSDTFSNMNQQQEAPILSVRNLKKQFGTNVVLKDVSTDIYRGEKVVIIGASGSGKSTFLRCLNCLEDPDGGQIYFDGVDIADPKVNINVHRQNMGMVFQQFNLFNNKTVLENIMLAPYVIYSPRIETQGKTKRAYKQECKENALALLRRIGLEDKANAYPSTLSGGQKQRIAIVRALAMNPKVMLFDEPTSALDPEMVGEVLSLIKEVANEGMTMVIVTHEMGFAREVGTRVIFMDEGVIAEQGTPAQLFDNPQNPRTQQFLNAVL
;
A
#
# COMPACT_ATOMS: atom_id res chain seq x y z
N MET A 1 -17.22 -21.53 9.20
CA MET A 1 -16.47 -20.36 8.67
C MET A 1 -15.57 -19.69 9.71
N MET A 2 -16.04 -19.18 10.86
CA MET A 2 -15.10 -18.65 11.89
C MET A 2 -14.25 -19.73 12.56
N LYS A 3 -14.75 -20.97 12.69
CA LYS A 3 -13.96 -22.12 13.15
C LYS A 3 -12.95 -22.60 12.12
N GLU A 4 -13.28 -22.58 10.84
CA GLU A 4 -12.37 -22.97 9.74
C GLU A 4 -11.23 -21.96 9.56
N TYR A 5 -11.51 -20.64 9.72
CA TYR A 5 -10.46 -19.62 9.69
C TYR A 5 -9.52 -19.71 10.90
N LYS A 6 -10.04 -20.06 12.10
CA LYS A 6 -9.19 -20.36 13.27
C LYS A 6 -8.37 -21.63 13.08
N ASN A 7 -8.93 -22.65 12.44
CA ASN A 7 -8.21 -23.90 12.18
C ASN A 7 -7.10 -23.73 11.12
N ALA A 8 -7.32 -22.92 10.08
CA ALA A 8 -6.29 -22.61 9.09
C ALA A 8 -5.09 -21.81 9.67
N ILE A 9 -5.33 -21.06 10.75
CA ILE A 9 -4.25 -20.38 11.49
C ILE A 9 -3.52 -21.35 12.44
N LEU A 10 -4.23 -22.34 12.99
CA LEU A 10 -3.67 -23.33 13.91
C LEU A 10 -2.93 -24.47 13.19
N GLU A 11 -3.34 -24.83 11.96
CA GLU A 11 -2.67 -25.88 11.19
C GLU A 11 -1.29 -25.46 10.63
N ARG A 12 -1.01 -24.17 10.47
CA ARG A 12 0.33 -23.70 10.08
C ARG A 12 1.37 -23.72 11.21
N ASN A 13 0.93 -23.88 12.46
CA ASN A 13 1.84 -23.93 13.63
C ASN A 13 2.17 -25.36 14.08
N ASN A 14 1.78 -26.40 13.35
CA ASN A 14 1.87 -27.79 13.76
C ASN A 14 2.63 -28.68 12.78
N THR A 15 3.79 -28.25 12.28
CA THR A 15 4.70 -29.12 11.49
C THR A 15 6.03 -29.38 12.16
N ASP A 16 6.14 -29.20 13.48
CA ASP A 16 7.26 -29.78 14.22
C ASP A 16 6.74 -30.48 15.47
N GLY A 17 6.82 -31.82 15.42
CA GLY A 17 6.30 -32.70 16.44
C GLY A 17 7.13 -32.71 17.72
N THR A 18 6.73 -31.91 18.70
CA THR A 18 6.97 -32.18 20.12
C THR A 18 5.90 -31.49 20.95
N CYS A 19 4.94 -32.28 21.42
CA CYS A 19 3.94 -31.84 22.39
C CYS A 19 4.57 -31.57 23.75
N HIS A 20 4.51 -30.30 24.21
CA HIS A 20 4.49 -30.00 25.63
C HIS A 20 3.20 -29.25 25.96
N ASN A 21 2.36 -29.89 26.76
CA ASN A 21 1.18 -29.27 27.36
C ASN A 21 1.62 -28.15 28.32
N MET A 22 1.38 -26.89 27.94
CA MET A 22 1.42 -25.75 28.84
C MET A 22 0.00 -25.36 29.23
N GLU A 23 -0.25 -25.32 30.54
CA GLU A 23 -1.54 -24.95 31.11
C GLU A 23 -1.87 -23.47 30.90
N LEU A 24 -3.17 -23.17 30.74
CA LEU A 24 -3.77 -21.87 30.48
C LEU A 24 -3.57 -20.79 31.57
N SER A 25 -2.76 -21.05 32.59
CA SER A 25 -2.53 -20.15 33.74
C SER A 25 -1.36 -19.18 33.57
N GLU A 26 -0.46 -19.37 32.59
CA GLU A 26 0.78 -18.56 32.47
C GLU A 26 0.72 -17.40 31.44
N LEU A 27 -0.44 -17.11 30.86
CA LEU A 27 -0.60 -16.02 29.85
C LEU A 27 -0.95 -14.64 30.44
N LYS A 28 -0.72 -14.41 31.72
CA LYS A 28 -1.16 -13.17 32.40
C LYS A 28 -0.11 -12.11 32.67
N GLU A 29 1.14 -12.26 32.29
CA GLU A 29 2.13 -11.19 32.51
C GLU A 29 3.12 -11.00 31.36
N ALA A 30 2.65 -10.42 30.24
CA ALA A 30 3.53 -9.72 29.32
C ALA A 30 3.09 -8.25 29.27
N LYS A 31 3.79 -7.38 29.98
CA LYS A 31 3.59 -5.93 29.94
C LYS A 31 3.93 -5.40 28.55
N ASN A 32 2.92 -4.99 27.79
CA ASN A 32 3.08 -4.23 26.56
C ASN A 32 3.63 -2.84 26.87
N PRO A 33 4.63 -2.33 26.12
CA PRO A 33 4.96 -0.91 26.14
C PRO A 33 3.78 -0.12 25.53
N ALA A 34 3.48 1.04 26.13
CA ALA A 34 2.41 1.91 25.74
C ALA A 34 2.56 2.37 24.27
N PRO A 35 1.50 2.36 23.47
CA PRO A 35 1.54 2.88 22.11
C PRO A 35 1.63 4.40 22.14
N SER A 36 2.55 4.95 21.34
CA SER A 36 2.62 6.38 21.02
C SER A 36 1.28 6.84 20.43
N ALA A 37 0.83 8.02 20.87
CA ALA A 37 -0.46 8.61 20.53
C ALA A 37 -0.71 8.69 19.01
N PRO A 38 -1.96 8.49 18.54
CA PRO A 38 -2.29 8.62 17.12
C PRO A 38 -2.29 10.09 16.72
N TYR A 39 -1.54 10.42 15.66
CA TYR A 39 -1.65 11.69 14.96
C TYR A 39 -3.02 11.79 14.31
N HIS A 40 -3.85 12.68 14.83
CA HIS A 40 -5.09 13.11 14.18
C HIS A 40 -4.75 14.09 13.07
N ASN A 41 -4.76 13.66 11.81
CA ASN A 41 -4.93 14.56 10.68
C ASN A 41 -6.43 14.87 10.55
N GLN A 42 -6.85 15.97 11.17
CA GLN A 42 -8.13 16.59 10.85
C GLN A 42 -7.98 17.36 9.54
N ILE A 43 -8.60 16.85 8.48
CA ILE A 43 -8.85 17.64 7.27
C ILE A 43 -9.98 18.61 7.62
N ALA A 44 -9.62 19.85 7.90
CA ALA A 44 -10.59 20.93 8.11
C ALA A 44 -11.12 21.40 6.75
N TYR A 45 -12.37 21.10 6.45
CA TYR A 45 -13.12 21.80 5.41
C TYR A 45 -13.47 23.20 5.92
N SER A 46 -12.80 24.24 5.38
CA SER A 46 -13.18 25.62 5.62
C SER A 46 -14.45 25.94 4.80
N GLN A 47 -15.58 26.01 5.49
CA GLN A 47 -16.77 26.70 4.95
C GLN A 47 -16.52 28.20 5.00
N GLY A 48 -16.38 28.81 3.82
CA GLY A 48 -16.30 30.25 3.68
C GLY A 48 -17.64 30.91 3.99
N THR A 49 -17.70 31.65 5.08
CA THR A 49 -18.80 32.60 5.36
C THR A 49 -18.37 33.98 4.86
N ILE A 50 -19.11 34.51 3.88
CA ILE A 50 -18.94 35.88 3.39
C ILE A 50 -19.57 36.82 4.42
N ALA A 51 -18.79 37.68 5.03
CA ALA A 51 -19.25 38.84 5.73
C ALA A 51 -18.61 40.11 5.13
N SER A 52 -19.42 40.97 4.61
CA SER A 52 -19.10 42.30 4.10
C SER A 52 -18.75 43.24 5.25
N ASN A 53 -17.64 43.99 5.15
CA ASN A 53 -17.57 45.45 5.36
C ASN A 53 -16.11 45.95 5.37
N GLY A 54 -15.85 46.77 4.41
CA GLY A 54 -15.11 48.03 4.30
C GLY A 54 -13.84 48.28 5.12
N SER A 55 -12.77 48.44 4.36
CA SER A 55 -11.76 49.50 4.38
C SER A 55 -10.37 48.95 4.04
N ALA A 56 -9.78 49.46 2.97
CA ALA A 56 -8.45 49.10 2.47
C ALA A 56 -7.34 49.71 3.33
N PRO A 57 -6.25 49.03 3.58
CA PRO A 57 -5.01 49.67 4.05
C PRO A 57 -4.09 49.97 2.86
N ILE A 58 -3.53 51.18 2.91
CA ILE A 58 -2.60 51.83 2.01
C ILE A 58 -1.27 51.08 2.02
N TYR A 59 -0.79 50.62 0.84
CA TYR A 59 0.55 50.07 0.67
C TYR A 59 1.55 51.22 0.54
N ASN A 60 2.48 51.29 1.50
CA ASN A 60 3.66 52.17 1.41
C ASN A 60 4.78 51.40 0.70
N GLN A 61 5.24 51.94 -0.45
CA GLN A 61 6.34 51.40 -1.24
C GLN A 61 7.66 51.68 -0.52
N GLY A 62 8.26 50.65 0.05
CA GLY A 62 9.65 50.65 0.52
C GLY A 62 10.48 49.68 -0.31
N THR A 63 11.29 50.19 -1.19
CA THR A 63 12.26 49.46 -2.01
C THR A 63 13.36 48.89 -1.10
N ILE A 64 13.41 47.56 -0.93
CA ILE A 64 14.53 46.88 -0.29
C ILE A 64 15.38 46.26 -1.40
N ALA A 65 16.59 46.79 -1.60
CA ALA A 65 17.59 46.25 -2.50
C ALA A 65 18.13 44.92 -1.92
N TYR A 66 17.94 43.80 -2.61
CA TYR A 66 18.58 42.55 -2.30
C TYR A 66 19.99 42.51 -2.89
N SER A 67 21.01 42.41 -2.05
CA SER A 67 22.37 42.08 -2.41
C SER A 67 22.52 40.57 -2.60
N PRO A 68 23.05 40.04 -3.71
CA PRO A 68 23.25 38.61 -3.91
C PRO A 68 24.63 38.17 -3.40
N SER A 69 24.76 37.96 -2.13
CA SER A 69 25.88 37.20 -1.56
C SER A 69 25.59 36.95 -0.08
N ASP A 70 25.02 35.77 0.22
CA ASP A 70 25.36 35.03 1.45
C ASP A 70 24.72 33.62 1.41
N THR A 71 25.61 32.68 1.08
CA THR A 71 25.69 31.31 1.67
C THR A 71 24.39 30.58 2.00
N PHE A 72 23.86 29.88 1.03
CA PHE A 72 23.09 28.68 1.29
C PHE A 72 24.05 27.56 1.78
N SER A 73 24.35 27.58 3.07
CA SER A 73 25.10 26.50 3.73
C SER A 73 24.21 25.91 4.81
N ASN A 74 23.98 24.62 4.69
CA ASN A 74 23.46 23.74 5.74
C ASN A 74 21.98 23.92 6.15
N MET A 75 21.05 23.61 5.25
CA MET A 75 19.85 22.93 5.68
C MET A 75 20.21 21.45 5.87
N ASN A 76 20.33 21.00 7.11
CA ASN A 76 20.31 19.59 7.50
C ASN A 76 19.07 18.96 6.85
N GLN A 77 19.24 18.27 5.73
CA GLN A 77 18.29 17.29 5.25
C GLN A 77 18.35 16.14 6.27
N GLN A 78 17.51 16.19 7.28
CA GLN A 78 17.12 14.98 7.99
C GLN A 78 16.47 14.10 6.92
N GLN A 79 17.22 13.16 6.39
CA GLN A 79 16.71 12.14 5.48
C GLN A 79 15.61 11.40 6.27
N GLU A 80 14.35 11.61 5.87
CA GLU A 80 13.24 10.87 6.49
C GLU A 80 13.53 9.37 6.41
N ALA A 81 13.30 8.67 7.53
CA ALA A 81 13.50 7.22 7.56
C ALA A 81 12.54 6.54 6.55
N PRO A 82 13.01 5.54 5.80
CA PRO A 82 12.17 4.85 4.82
C PRO A 82 11.00 4.16 5.54
N ILE A 83 9.83 4.17 4.92
CA ILE A 83 8.66 3.44 5.43
C ILE A 83 8.80 1.94 5.21
N LEU A 84 9.42 1.54 4.08
CA LEU A 84 9.83 0.18 3.78
C LEU A 84 11.32 0.17 3.47
N SER A 85 12.06 -0.76 4.08
CA SER A 85 13.47 -0.96 3.83
C SER A 85 13.75 -2.45 3.68
N VAL A 86 14.28 -2.83 2.52
CA VAL A 86 14.57 -4.21 2.18
C VAL A 86 16.08 -4.39 2.11
N ARG A 87 16.59 -5.43 2.74
CA ARG A 87 18.02 -5.74 2.80
C ARG A 87 18.29 -7.19 2.43
N ASN A 88 19.06 -7.38 1.36
CA ASN A 88 19.56 -8.68 0.88
C ASN A 88 18.47 -9.76 0.76
N LEU A 89 17.28 -9.36 0.29
CA LEU A 89 16.10 -10.22 0.21
C LEU A 89 16.35 -11.37 -0.77
N LYS A 90 16.08 -12.58 -0.30
CA LYS A 90 16.21 -13.82 -1.08
C LYS A 90 14.91 -14.61 -1.03
N LYS A 91 14.55 -15.23 -2.16
CA LYS A 91 13.40 -16.13 -2.25
C LYS A 91 13.62 -17.21 -3.26
N GLN A 92 13.31 -18.45 -2.86
CA GLN A 92 13.35 -19.62 -3.75
C GLN A 92 12.07 -20.46 -3.60
N PHE A 93 11.73 -21.18 -4.63
CA PHE A 93 10.66 -22.17 -4.63
C PHE A 93 11.25 -23.53 -5.04
N GLY A 94 11.41 -24.44 -4.10
CA GLY A 94 12.16 -25.66 -4.29
C GLY A 94 13.62 -25.34 -4.68
N THR A 95 14.04 -25.76 -5.89
CA THR A 95 15.39 -25.47 -6.42
C THR A 95 15.47 -24.18 -7.25
N ASN A 96 14.32 -23.54 -7.52
CA ASN A 96 14.28 -22.35 -8.38
C ASN A 96 14.47 -21.07 -7.52
N VAL A 97 15.61 -20.41 -7.67
CA VAL A 97 15.91 -19.13 -7.02
C VAL A 97 15.25 -18.00 -7.82
N VAL A 98 14.25 -17.32 -7.21
CA VAL A 98 13.46 -16.26 -7.83
C VAL A 98 13.98 -14.87 -7.44
N LEU A 99 14.37 -14.66 -6.19
CA LEU A 99 15.05 -13.45 -5.74
C LEU A 99 16.41 -13.82 -5.18
N LYS A 100 17.46 -13.21 -5.73
CA LYS A 100 18.85 -13.56 -5.42
C LYS A 100 19.44 -12.69 -4.30
N ASP A 101 19.28 -11.38 -4.44
CA ASP A 101 19.75 -10.35 -3.49
C ASP A 101 19.11 -9.02 -3.85
N VAL A 102 17.97 -8.71 -3.25
CA VAL A 102 17.24 -7.48 -3.54
C VAL A 102 17.29 -6.56 -2.33
N SER A 103 17.82 -5.35 -2.53
CA SER A 103 17.89 -4.32 -1.49
C SER A 103 17.36 -2.99 -2.05
N THR A 104 16.44 -2.35 -1.32
CA THR A 104 15.90 -1.03 -1.69
C THR A 104 15.22 -0.38 -0.50
N ASP A 105 15.16 0.95 -0.51
CA ASP A 105 14.40 1.77 0.44
C ASP A 105 13.21 2.40 -0.29
N ILE A 106 12.08 2.55 0.40
CA ILE A 106 10.88 3.21 -0.11
C ILE A 106 10.46 4.25 0.92
N TYR A 107 10.33 5.49 0.48
CA TYR A 107 10.05 6.63 1.34
C TYR A 107 8.56 6.99 1.32
N ARG A 108 8.11 7.73 2.35
CA ARG A 108 6.71 8.17 2.42
C ARG A 108 6.36 9.06 1.22
N GLY A 109 5.16 8.83 0.64
CA GLY A 109 4.70 9.56 -0.55
C GLY A 109 5.38 9.15 -1.85
N GLU A 110 6.36 8.23 -1.84
CA GLU A 110 7.02 7.72 -3.04
C GLU A 110 6.10 6.77 -3.82
N LYS A 111 6.12 6.86 -5.14
CA LYS A 111 5.43 5.95 -6.06
C LYS A 111 6.51 5.15 -6.79
N VAL A 112 6.86 3.98 -6.25
CA VAL A 112 7.83 3.07 -6.85
C VAL A 112 7.12 2.17 -7.83
N VAL A 113 7.49 2.26 -9.12
CA VAL A 113 6.96 1.38 -10.15
C VAL A 113 8.00 0.33 -10.50
N ILE A 114 7.58 -0.94 -10.53
CA ILE A 114 8.45 -2.08 -10.82
C ILE A 114 8.07 -2.64 -12.19
N ILE A 115 9.03 -2.62 -13.11
CA ILE A 115 8.89 -3.17 -14.46
C ILE A 115 9.92 -4.28 -14.70
N GLY A 116 9.76 -5.04 -15.77
CA GLY A 116 10.69 -6.13 -16.18
C GLY A 116 9.97 -7.27 -16.86
N ALA A 117 10.75 -8.20 -17.40
CA ALA A 117 10.23 -9.37 -18.13
C ALA A 117 9.35 -10.27 -17.24
N SER A 118 8.48 -11.08 -17.86
CA SER A 118 7.75 -12.12 -17.14
C SER A 118 8.73 -13.08 -16.48
N GLY A 119 8.45 -13.49 -15.25
CA GLY A 119 9.34 -14.38 -14.47
C GLY A 119 10.56 -13.70 -13.85
N SER A 120 10.77 -12.38 -13.97
CA SER A 120 11.91 -11.67 -13.36
C SER A 120 11.84 -11.52 -11.82
N GLY A 121 10.73 -11.96 -11.18
CA GLY A 121 10.57 -11.93 -9.72
C GLY A 121 9.74 -10.77 -9.17
N LYS A 122 9.17 -9.89 -10.00
CA LYS A 122 8.41 -8.67 -9.58
C LYS A 122 7.29 -8.96 -8.58
N SER A 123 6.35 -9.85 -8.95
CA SER A 123 5.22 -10.20 -8.08
C SER A 123 5.68 -10.91 -6.81
N THR A 124 6.71 -11.74 -6.89
CA THR A 124 7.32 -12.40 -5.72
C THR A 124 7.92 -11.36 -4.79
N PHE A 125 8.70 -10.40 -5.32
CA PHE A 125 9.25 -9.30 -4.55
C PHE A 125 8.14 -8.49 -3.86
N LEU A 126 7.11 -8.09 -4.62
CA LEU A 126 5.98 -7.34 -4.07
C LEU A 126 5.27 -8.09 -2.94
N ARG A 127 5.06 -9.40 -3.10
CA ARG A 127 4.41 -10.24 -2.08
C ARG A 127 5.30 -10.49 -0.86
N CYS A 128 6.62 -10.44 -1.00
CA CYS A 128 7.52 -10.47 0.14
C CYS A 128 7.41 -9.19 0.99
N LEU A 129 7.13 -8.01 0.39
CA LEU A 129 7.05 -6.75 1.14
C LEU A 129 6.00 -6.75 2.26
N ASN A 130 5.00 -7.61 2.18
CA ASN A 130 3.99 -7.81 3.24
C ASN A 130 3.99 -9.24 3.80
N CYS A 131 5.06 -10.02 3.52
CA CYS A 131 5.23 -11.42 3.91
C CYS A 131 4.04 -12.32 3.53
N LEU A 132 3.35 -12.05 2.40
CA LEU A 132 2.45 -13.05 1.78
C LEU A 132 3.26 -14.20 1.20
N GLU A 133 4.47 -13.90 0.71
CA GLU A 133 5.52 -14.87 0.45
C GLU A 133 6.61 -14.65 1.50
N ASP A 134 6.82 -15.62 2.37
CA ASP A 134 7.85 -15.54 3.39
C ASP A 134 9.24 -15.56 2.72
N PRO A 135 10.15 -14.62 3.01
CA PRO A 135 11.50 -14.63 2.47
C PRO A 135 12.31 -15.81 3.01
N ASP A 136 13.24 -16.33 2.19
CA ASP A 136 14.18 -17.36 2.63
C ASP A 136 15.49 -16.76 3.19
N GLY A 137 15.64 -15.44 3.07
CA GLY A 137 16.77 -14.69 3.65
C GLY A 137 16.63 -13.19 3.42
N GLY A 138 17.43 -12.45 4.16
CA GLY A 138 17.37 -10.98 4.20
C GLY A 138 16.41 -10.47 5.25
N GLN A 139 16.13 -9.16 5.21
CA GLN A 139 15.29 -8.46 6.19
C GLN A 139 14.34 -7.51 5.47
N ILE A 140 13.15 -7.31 6.05
CA ILE A 140 12.15 -6.37 5.55
C ILE A 140 11.67 -5.52 6.71
N TYR A 141 12.11 -4.28 6.73
CA TYR A 141 11.68 -3.33 7.74
C TYR A 141 10.46 -2.55 7.24
N PHE A 142 9.39 -2.58 8.00
CA PHE A 142 8.23 -1.73 7.82
C PHE A 142 8.04 -0.85 9.04
N ASP A 143 8.09 0.47 8.82
CA ASP A 143 7.98 1.47 9.90
C ASP A 143 9.00 1.20 11.03
N GLY A 144 10.22 0.78 10.65
CA GLY A 144 11.34 0.48 11.56
C GLY A 144 11.32 -0.91 12.20
N VAL A 145 10.32 -1.75 11.94
CA VAL A 145 10.21 -3.11 12.50
C VAL A 145 10.55 -4.14 11.42
N ASP A 146 11.44 -5.07 11.70
CA ASP A 146 11.73 -6.22 10.82
C ASP A 146 10.53 -7.17 10.82
N ILE A 147 9.70 -7.08 9.78
CA ILE A 147 8.47 -7.88 9.65
C ILE A 147 8.72 -9.30 9.14
N ALA A 148 9.95 -9.60 8.70
CA ALA A 148 10.37 -10.95 8.32
C ALA A 148 10.82 -11.78 9.53
N ASP A 149 11.06 -11.17 10.71
CA ASP A 149 11.36 -11.90 11.94
C ASP A 149 10.14 -12.75 12.35
N PRO A 150 10.26 -14.09 12.49
CA PRO A 150 9.16 -14.97 12.93
C PRO A 150 8.56 -14.61 14.29
N LYS A 151 9.26 -13.83 15.12
CA LYS A 151 8.78 -13.37 16.42
C LYS A 151 7.79 -12.21 16.29
N VAL A 152 7.75 -11.54 15.14
CA VAL A 152 6.87 -10.40 14.88
C VAL A 152 5.49 -10.87 14.43
N ASN A 153 4.44 -10.35 15.05
CA ASN A 153 3.08 -10.59 14.59
C ASN A 153 2.80 -9.77 13.31
N ILE A 154 3.06 -10.37 12.16
CA ILE A 154 2.88 -9.72 10.85
C ILE A 154 1.48 -9.16 10.62
N ASN A 155 0.43 -9.74 11.22
CA ASN A 155 -0.94 -9.27 11.03
C ASN A 155 -1.17 -7.85 11.59
N VAL A 156 -0.39 -7.41 12.57
CA VAL A 156 -0.43 -6.03 13.08
C VAL A 156 0.10 -5.04 12.02
N HIS A 157 1.11 -5.45 11.26
CA HIS A 157 1.73 -4.63 10.21
C HIS A 157 0.90 -4.63 8.92
N ARG A 158 0.34 -5.78 8.53
CA ARG A 158 -0.55 -5.90 7.35
C ARG A 158 -1.79 -5.00 7.43
N GLN A 159 -2.23 -4.61 8.63
CA GLN A 159 -3.34 -3.64 8.81
C GLN A 159 -3.01 -2.27 8.19
N ASN A 160 -1.73 -1.93 8.08
CA ASN A 160 -1.22 -0.68 7.54
C ASN A 160 -0.72 -0.80 6.09
N MET A 161 -0.90 -1.96 5.45
CA MET A 161 -0.49 -2.24 4.08
C MET A 161 -1.70 -2.67 3.26
N GLY A 162 -2.11 -1.88 2.29
CA GLY A 162 -3.14 -2.29 1.33
C GLY A 162 -2.50 -3.14 0.24
N MET A 163 -3.17 -4.24 -0.15
CA MET A 163 -2.73 -5.08 -1.27
C MET A 163 -3.85 -5.23 -2.28
N VAL A 164 -3.54 -4.94 -3.53
CA VAL A 164 -4.41 -5.13 -4.70
C VAL A 164 -3.75 -6.13 -5.62
N PHE A 165 -4.46 -7.21 -5.94
CA PHE A 165 -3.97 -8.32 -6.73
C PHE A 165 -4.42 -8.21 -8.20
N GLN A 166 -3.77 -8.97 -9.05
CA GLN A 166 -4.18 -9.21 -10.44
C GLN A 166 -5.62 -9.77 -10.50
N GLN A 167 -5.93 -10.76 -9.67
CA GLN A 167 -7.30 -11.23 -9.47
C GLN A 167 -7.95 -10.38 -8.38
N PHE A 168 -9.21 -10.02 -8.56
CA PHE A 168 -9.93 -9.07 -7.68
C PHE A 168 -10.06 -9.53 -6.23
N ASN A 169 -10.08 -10.84 -6.00
CA ASN A 169 -10.16 -11.50 -4.69
C ASN A 169 -11.31 -10.96 -3.80
N LEU A 170 -12.45 -10.62 -4.42
CA LEU A 170 -13.66 -10.25 -3.70
C LEU A 170 -14.34 -11.49 -3.12
N PHE A 171 -14.94 -11.35 -1.94
CA PHE A 171 -15.73 -12.39 -1.32
C PHE A 171 -17.06 -12.55 -2.07
N ASN A 172 -17.21 -13.62 -2.85
CA ASN A 172 -18.37 -13.85 -3.71
C ASN A 172 -19.69 -14.03 -2.92
N ASN A 173 -19.61 -14.42 -1.66
CA ASN A 173 -20.76 -14.61 -0.76
C ASN A 173 -21.11 -13.35 0.06
N LYS A 174 -20.52 -12.20 -0.29
CA LYS A 174 -20.75 -10.90 0.33
C LYS A 174 -21.10 -9.87 -0.71
N THR A 175 -21.95 -8.92 -0.33
CA THR A 175 -22.22 -7.74 -1.17
C THR A 175 -20.97 -6.87 -1.31
N VAL A 176 -20.99 -5.94 -2.24
CA VAL A 176 -19.92 -4.94 -2.43
C VAL A 176 -19.67 -4.17 -1.14
N LEU A 177 -20.72 -3.66 -0.51
CA LEU A 177 -20.63 -2.94 0.75
C LEU A 177 -20.00 -3.78 1.86
N GLU A 178 -20.43 -5.04 1.99
CA GLU A 178 -19.87 -5.97 2.98
C GLU A 178 -18.41 -6.30 2.70
N ASN A 179 -18.00 -6.40 1.43
CA ASN A 179 -16.59 -6.60 1.07
C ASN A 179 -15.71 -5.45 1.58
N ILE A 180 -16.15 -4.21 1.43
CA ILE A 180 -15.39 -3.03 1.86
C ILE A 180 -15.37 -2.90 3.39
N MET A 181 -16.50 -3.14 4.04
CA MET A 181 -16.65 -3.01 5.50
C MET A 181 -15.94 -4.11 6.30
N LEU A 182 -15.70 -5.29 5.69
CA LEU A 182 -15.32 -6.48 6.43
C LEU A 182 -14.05 -6.30 7.25
N ALA A 183 -12.96 -5.87 6.62
CA ALA A 183 -11.66 -5.76 7.28
C ALA A 183 -11.66 -4.66 8.36
N PRO A 184 -12.09 -3.41 8.09
CA PRO A 184 -12.17 -2.39 9.14
C PRO A 184 -12.99 -2.85 10.34
N TYR A 185 -14.18 -3.43 10.10
CA TYR A 185 -15.06 -3.87 11.18
C TYR A 185 -14.48 -5.01 11.99
N VAL A 186 -13.95 -6.06 11.35
CA VAL A 186 -13.41 -7.24 12.04
C VAL A 186 -12.17 -6.92 12.85
N ILE A 187 -11.29 -6.08 12.32
CA ILE A 187 -9.99 -5.78 12.93
C ILE A 187 -10.13 -4.80 14.09
N TYR A 188 -10.93 -3.74 13.93
CA TYR A 188 -10.99 -2.67 14.93
C TYR A 188 -12.14 -2.82 15.93
N SER A 189 -13.26 -3.51 15.59
CA SER A 189 -14.41 -3.63 16.49
C SER A 189 -14.09 -4.22 17.87
N PRO A 190 -13.12 -5.15 18.06
CA PRO A 190 -12.75 -5.63 19.38
C PRO A 190 -12.13 -4.58 20.30
N ARG A 191 -11.53 -3.53 19.70
CA ARG A 191 -10.84 -2.46 20.44
C ARG A 191 -11.69 -1.20 20.60
N ILE A 192 -12.82 -1.12 19.91
CA ILE A 192 -13.60 0.11 19.82
C ILE A 192 -14.28 0.50 21.14
N GLU A 193 -14.60 -0.49 21.98
CA GLU A 193 -15.20 -0.26 23.30
C GLU A 193 -14.23 0.45 24.26
N THR A 194 -12.91 0.20 24.13
CA THR A 194 -11.88 0.91 24.89
C THR A 194 -11.74 2.38 24.48
N GLN A 195 -12.31 2.75 23.33
CA GLN A 195 -12.34 4.12 22.79
C GLN A 195 -13.69 4.82 23.05
N GLY A 196 -14.55 4.25 23.92
CA GLY A 196 -15.84 4.82 24.29
C GLY A 196 -16.94 4.73 23.22
N LYS A 197 -16.73 3.94 22.17
CA LYS A 197 -17.73 3.73 21.11
C LYS A 197 -18.39 2.35 21.25
N THR A 198 -19.67 2.26 20.88
CA THR A 198 -20.34 0.95 20.78
C THR A 198 -20.02 0.27 19.45
N LYS A 199 -20.04 -1.07 19.43
CA LYS A 199 -19.86 -1.85 18.16
C LYS A 199 -20.90 -1.47 17.10
N ARG A 200 -22.12 -1.10 17.52
CA ARG A 200 -23.19 -0.66 16.62
C ARG A 200 -22.86 0.66 15.96
N ALA A 201 -22.40 1.65 16.72
CA ALA A 201 -21.99 2.94 16.19
C ALA A 201 -20.80 2.80 15.25
N TYR A 202 -19.81 1.97 15.61
CA TYR A 202 -18.67 1.72 14.75
C TYR A 202 -19.04 0.98 13.45
N LYS A 203 -19.98 0.03 13.50
CA LYS A 203 -20.49 -0.62 12.29
C LYS A 203 -21.15 0.39 11.34
N GLN A 204 -21.86 1.37 11.89
CA GLN A 204 -22.48 2.45 11.10
C GLN A 204 -21.41 3.35 10.48
N GLU A 205 -20.37 3.71 11.21
CA GLU A 205 -19.21 4.47 10.71
C GLU A 205 -18.50 3.73 9.55
N CYS A 206 -18.25 2.42 9.70
CA CYS A 206 -17.71 1.60 8.62
C CYS A 206 -18.60 1.61 7.37
N LYS A 207 -19.93 1.59 7.57
CA LYS A 207 -20.89 1.65 6.45
C LYS A 207 -20.83 2.99 5.72
N GLU A 208 -20.80 4.09 6.46
CA GLU A 208 -20.73 5.45 5.90
C GLU A 208 -19.43 5.66 5.12
N ASN A 209 -18.30 5.23 5.68
CA ASN A 209 -17.01 5.27 5.01
C ASN A 209 -16.99 4.42 3.74
N ALA A 210 -17.55 3.21 3.78
CA ALA A 210 -17.64 2.34 2.61
C ALA A 210 -18.52 2.94 1.50
N LEU A 211 -19.66 3.57 1.85
CA LEU A 211 -20.51 4.27 0.89
C LEU A 211 -19.81 5.51 0.31
N ALA A 212 -19.03 6.26 1.11
CA ALA A 212 -18.23 7.37 0.60
C ALA A 212 -17.18 6.90 -0.42
N LEU A 213 -16.50 5.79 -0.14
CA LEU A 213 -15.55 5.19 -1.09
C LEU A 213 -16.24 4.69 -2.36
N LEU A 214 -17.44 4.11 -2.26
CA LEU A 214 -18.23 3.71 -3.44
C LEU A 214 -18.69 4.90 -4.28
N ARG A 215 -19.09 6.02 -3.64
CA ARG A 215 -19.40 7.28 -4.36
C ARG A 215 -18.20 7.81 -5.12
N ARG A 216 -17.02 7.80 -4.49
CA ARG A 216 -15.76 8.22 -5.12
C ARG A 216 -15.49 7.50 -6.43
N ILE A 217 -15.80 6.21 -6.53
CA ILE A 217 -15.60 5.41 -7.74
C ILE A 217 -16.86 5.28 -8.63
N GLY A 218 -17.94 6.03 -8.33
CA GLY A 218 -19.18 6.01 -9.10
C GLY A 218 -19.96 4.70 -9.04
N LEU A 219 -19.84 3.92 -7.96
CA LEU A 219 -20.46 2.60 -7.81
C LEU A 219 -21.36 2.50 -6.55
N GLU A 220 -21.90 3.60 -6.04
CA GLU A 220 -22.79 3.59 -4.87
C GLU A 220 -24.05 2.77 -5.12
N ASP A 221 -24.61 2.80 -6.34
CA ASP A 221 -25.76 2.00 -6.76
C ASP A 221 -25.51 0.49 -6.70
N LYS A 222 -24.25 0.06 -6.72
CA LYS A 222 -23.80 -1.34 -6.61
C LYS A 222 -23.55 -1.81 -5.18
N ALA A 223 -23.80 -0.98 -4.16
CA ALA A 223 -23.51 -1.32 -2.75
C ALA A 223 -24.07 -2.68 -2.31
N ASN A 224 -25.28 -3.00 -2.75
CA ASN A 224 -25.97 -4.25 -2.43
C ASN A 224 -25.79 -5.37 -3.48
N ALA A 225 -25.06 -5.10 -4.57
CA ALA A 225 -24.77 -6.10 -5.59
C ALA A 225 -23.73 -7.12 -5.11
N TYR A 226 -23.74 -8.30 -5.71
CA TYR A 226 -22.73 -9.34 -5.49
C TYR A 226 -21.64 -9.27 -6.57
N PRO A 227 -20.38 -9.67 -6.28
CA PRO A 227 -19.29 -9.64 -7.24
C PRO A 227 -19.57 -10.33 -8.57
N SER A 228 -20.40 -11.39 -8.57
CA SER A 228 -20.76 -12.13 -9.80
C SER A 228 -21.49 -11.29 -10.85
N THR A 229 -22.14 -10.19 -10.44
CA THR A 229 -22.93 -9.33 -11.33
C THR A 229 -22.14 -8.12 -11.85
N LEU A 230 -20.85 -8.01 -11.54
CA LEU A 230 -20.02 -6.85 -11.84
C LEU A 230 -19.05 -7.13 -12.99
N SER A 231 -18.71 -6.09 -13.77
CA SER A 231 -17.62 -6.16 -14.75
C SER A 231 -16.25 -6.30 -14.08
N GLY A 232 -15.23 -6.71 -14.83
CA GLY A 232 -13.84 -6.79 -14.35
C GLY A 232 -13.34 -5.48 -13.77
N GLY A 233 -13.52 -4.37 -14.50
CA GLY A 233 -13.12 -3.03 -14.06
C GLY A 233 -13.83 -2.58 -12.79
N GLN A 234 -15.16 -2.87 -12.67
CA GLN A 234 -15.89 -2.60 -11.42
C GLN A 234 -15.34 -3.40 -10.24
N LYS A 235 -15.07 -4.71 -10.43
CA LYS A 235 -14.48 -5.55 -9.40
C LYS A 235 -13.13 -5.02 -8.94
N GLN A 236 -12.29 -4.59 -9.88
CA GLN A 236 -10.95 -4.08 -9.55
C GLN A 236 -11.02 -2.74 -8.82
N ARG A 237 -11.87 -1.80 -9.26
CA ARG A 237 -12.08 -0.54 -8.53
C ARG A 237 -12.58 -0.79 -7.11
N ILE A 238 -13.49 -1.75 -6.91
CA ILE A 238 -13.96 -2.17 -5.59
C ILE A 238 -12.83 -2.80 -4.77
N ALA A 239 -11.95 -3.62 -5.37
CA ALA A 239 -10.79 -4.19 -4.67
C ALA A 239 -9.81 -3.10 -4.20
N ILE A 240 -9.61 -2.04 -5.00
CA ILE A 240 -8.78 -0.89 -4.61
C ILE A 240 -9.40 -0.16 -3.41
N VAL A 241 -10.68 0.23 -3.47
CA VAL A 241 -11.32 0.96 -2.36
C VAL A 241 -11.51 0.09 -1.13
N ARG A 242 -11.63 -1.22 -1.26
CA ARG A 242 -11.59 -2.17 -0.13
C ARG A 242 -10.25 -2.11 0.59
N ALA A 243 -9.14 -2.02 -0.13
CA ALA A 243 -7.82 -1.86 0.46
C ALA A 243 -7.67 -0.47 1.12
N LEU A 244 -8.13 0.59 0.47
CA LEU A 244 -8.14 1.96 0.99
C LEU A 244 -9.01 2.12 2.26
N ALA A 245 -10.07 1.31 2.42
CA ALA A 245 -10.94 1.35 3.59
C ALA A 245 -10.22 1.06 4.93
N MET A 246 -9.04 0.45 4.88
CA MET A 246 -8.17 0.22 6.03
C MET A 246 -7.31 1.44 6.40
N ASN A 247 -7.33 2.52 5.60
CA ASN A 247 -6.45 3.68 5.72
C ASN A 247 -4.97 3.28 5.81
N PRO A 248 -4.44 2.55 4.81
CA PRO A 248 -3.09 2.00 4.85
C PRO A 248 -2.03 3.09 4.70
N LYS A 249 -0.83 2.83 5.25
CA LYS A 249 0.35 3.69 5.07
C LYS A 249 1.03 3.46 3.71
N VAL A 250 0.87 2.27 3.14
CA VAL A 250 1.44 1.84 1.86
C VAL A 250 0.43 1.02 1.08
N MET A 251 0.31 1.26 -0.21
CA MET A 251 -0.46 0.45 -1.15
C MET A 251 0.46 -0.35 -2.05
N LEU A 252 0.22 -1.65 -2.14
CA LEU A 252 0.93 -2.59 -3.00
C LEU A 252 0.00 -3.04 -4.13
N PHE A 253 0.43 -2.89 -5.39
CA PHE A 253 -0.36 -3.26 -6.57
C PHE A 253 0.39 -4.32 -7.39
N ASP A 254 -0.19 -5.51 -7.50
CA ASP A 254 0.35 -6.62 -8.28
C ASP A 254 -0.40 -6.73 -9.60
N GLU A 255 0.12 -6.09 -10.65
CA GLU A 255 -0.45 -6.07 -12.01
C GLU A 255 -1.97 -5.79 -12.02
N PRO A 256 -2.43 -4.64 -11.53
CA PRO A 256 -3.85 -4.38 -11.24
C PRO A 256 -4.75 -4.35 -12.49
N THR A 257 -4.19 -4.33 -13.69
CA THR A 257 -4.93 -4.25 -14.97
C THR A 257 -4.84 -5.51 -15.82
N SER A 258 -3.95 -6.47 -15.49
CA SER A 258 -3.64 -7.61 -16.36
C SER A 258 -4.80 -8.61 -16.57
N ALA A 259 -5.81 -8.60 -15.68
CA ALA A 259 -7.01 -9.44 -15.81
C ALA A 259 -8.22 -8.68 -16.37
N LEU A 260 -8.00 -7.51 -16.98
CA LEU A 260 -9.07 -6.62 -17.47
C LEU A 260 -9.09 -6.58 -19.00
N ASP A 261 -10.29 -6.39 -19.54
CA ASP A 261 -10.45 -6.00 -20.94
C ASP A 261 -9.87 -4.60 -21.17
N PRO A 262 -9.27 -4.33 -22.35
CA PRO A 262 -8.62 -3.04 -22.64
C PRO A 262 -9.50 -1.80 -22.37
N GLU A 263 -10.80 -1.91 -22.58
CA GLU A 263 -11.78 -0.83 -22.36
C GLU A 263 -11.87 -0.43 -20.87
N MET A 264 -11.56 -1.36 -19.95
CA MET A 264 -11.66 -1.15 -18.49
C MET A 264 -10.37 -0.68 -17.85
N VAL A 265 -9.24 -0.79 -18.55
CA VAL A 265 -7.90 -0.47 -18.03
C VAL A 265 -7.81 1.01 -17.62
N GLY A 266 -8.30 1.91 -18.48
CA GLY A 266 -8.23 3.36 -18.27
C GLY A 266 -8.89 3.83 -16.97
N GLU A 267 -10.06 3.29 -16.61
CA GLU A 267 -10.78 3.66 -15.39
C GLU A 267 -10.02 3.24 -14.13
N VAL A 268 -9.37 2.06 -14.15
CA VAL A 268 -8.59 1.54 -13.03
C VAL A 268 -7.29 2.33 -12.86
N LEU A 269 -6.57 2.62 -13.95
CA LEU A 269 -5.36 3.43 -13.91
C LEU A 269 -5.65 4.86 -13.44
N SER A 270 -6.77 5.46 -13.86
CA SER A 270 -7.21 6.79 -13.43
C SER A 270 -7.46 6.84 -11.91
N LEU A 271 -8.09 5.81 -11.34
CA LEU A 271 -8.29 5.71 -9.89
C LEU A 271 -6.95 5.58 -9.15
N ILE A 272 -6.01 4.74 -9.64
CA ILE A 272 -4.69 4.59 -9.00
C ILE A 272 -3.92 5.92 -9.06
N LYS A 273 -3.98 6.64 -10.19
CA LYS A 273 -3.38 7.97 -10.36
C LYS A 273 -3.98 9.00 -9.40
N GLU A 274 -5.29 9.00 -9.21
CA GLU A 274 -5.97 9.88 -8.24
C GLU A 274 -5.41 9.62 -6.83
N VAL A 275 -5.36 8.35 -6.39
CA VAL A 275 -4.81 7.97 -5.08
C VAL A 275 -3.32 8.32 -4.96
N ALA A 276 -2.54 8.21 -6.04
CA ALA A 276 -1.14 8.64 -6.08
C ALA A 276 -0.99 10.15 -5.84
N ASN A 277 -1.86 10.96 -6.47
CA ASN A 277 -1.85 12.42 -6.34
C ASN A 277 -2.24 12.90 -4.94
N GLU A 278 -2.98 12.09 -4.16
CA GLU A 278 -3.26 12.35 -2.74
C GLU A 278 -2.05 12.10 -1.83
N GLY A 279 -0.90 11.73 -2.37
CA GLY A 279 0.33 11.52 -1.61
C GLY A 279 0.50 10.10 -1.05
N MET A 280 -0.34 9.12 -1.45
CA MET A 280 -0.21 7.74 -1.01
C MET A 280 1.15 7.15 -1.40
N THR A 281 1.80 6.47 -0.46
CA THR A 281 3.00 5.68 -0.76
C THR A 281 2.59 4.41 -1.49
N MET A 282 3.22 4.13 -2.63
CA MET A 282 2.81 3.01 -3.49
C MET A 282 4.00 2.22 -3.99
N VAL A 283 3.81 0.89 -4.10
CA VAL A 283 4.66 0.01 -4.88
C VAL A 283 3.78 -0.69 -5.91
N ILE A 284 4.08 -0.51 -7.19
CA ILE A 284 3.20 -0.90 -8.29
C ILE A 284 3.98 -1.78 -9.26
N VAL A 285 3.61 -3.03 -9.40
CA VAL A 285 4.05 -3.89 -10.51
C VAL A 285 3.08 -3.70 -11.67
N THR A 286 3.57 -3.30 -12.83
CA THR A 286 2.72 -3.07 -14.01
C THR A 286 3.44 -3.32 -15.32
N HIS A 287 2.68 -3.62 -16.36
CA HIS A 287 3.12 -3.65 -17.77
C HIS A 287 2.68 -2.40 -18.56
N GLU A 288 1.98 -1.46 -17.91
CA GLU A 288 1.51 -0.21 -18.50
C GLU A 288 2.62 0.85 -18.47
N MET A 289 3.49 0.89 -19.51
CA MET A 289 4.68 1.76 -19.52
C MET A 289 4.33 3.24 -19.51
N GLY A 290 3.25 3.65 -20.19
CA GLY A 290 2.74 5.02 -20.14
C GLY A 290 2.34 5.45 -18.74
N PHE A 291 1.63 4.59 -18.02
CA PHE A 291 1.25 4.82 -16.63
C PHE A 291 2.49 4.84 -15.69
N ALA A 292 3.43 3.92 -15.90
CA ALA A 292 4.67 3.87 -15.12
C ALA A 292 5.47 5.18 -15.25
N ARG A 293 5.54 5.75 -16.45
CA ARG A 293 6.19 7.02 -16.74
C ARG A 293 5.49 8.21 -16.09
N GLU A 294 4.16 8.21 -16.08
CA GLU A 294 3.35 9.33 -15.62
C GLU A 294 3.24 9.39 -14.09
N VAL A 295 3.05 8.25 -13.43
CA VAL A 295 2.74 8.19 -12.00
C VAL A 295 3.96 7.92 -11.13
N GLY A 296 4.96 7.21 -11.66
CA GLY A 296 6.17 6.83 -10.94
C GLY A 296 6.99 8.06 -10.52
N THR A 297 7.42 8.10 -9.25
CA THR A 297 8.50 9.00 -8.80
C THR A 297 9.85 8.32 -8.99
N ARG A 298 9.87 6.99 -8.91
CA ARG A 298 11.01 6.13 -9.19
C ARG A 298 10.54 4.86 -9.91
N VAL A 299 11.33 4.39 -10.84
CA VAL A 299 11.12 3.13 -11.56
C VAL A 299 12.26 2.17 -11.24
N ILE A 300 11.92 0.93 -10.98
CA ILE A 300 12.83 -0.19 -10.75
C ILE A 300 12.65 -1.18 -11.89
N PHE A 301 13.73 -1.47 -12.62
CA PHE A 301 13.76 -2.56 -13.57
C PHE A 301 14.33 -3.81 -12.92
N MET A 302 13.53 -4.87 -12.85
CA MET A 302 13.94 -6.17 -12.32
C MET A 302 14.22 -7.14 -13.46
N ASP A 303 15.37 -7.80 -13.39
CA ASP A 303 15.75 -8.87 -14.31
C ASP A 303 16.43 -10.00 -13.53
N GLU A 304 16.12 -11.25 -13.86
CA GLU A 304 16.70 -12.46 -13.25
C GLU A 304 16.81 -12.45 -11.72
N GLY A 305 15.80 -11.90 -11.04
CA GLY A 305 15.70 -11.89 -9.58
C GLY A 305 16.55 -10.84 -8.85
N VAL A 306 17.03 -9.84 -9.57
CA VAL A 306 17.76 -8.68 -9.00
C VAL A 306 17.20 -7.37 -9.52
N ILE A 307 17.50 -6.26 -8.84
CA ILE A 307 17.29 -4.91 -9.36
C ILE A 307 18.46 -4.63 -10.32
N ALA A 308 18.18 -4.68 -11.62
CA ALA A 308 19.18 -4.46 -12.65
C ALA A 308 19.44 -2.96 -12.89
N GLU A 309 18.41 -2.13 -12.76
CA GLU A 309 18.51 -0.67 -12.88
C GLU A 309 17.38 0.00 -12.11
N GLN A 310 17.62 1.20 -11.60
CA GLN A 310 16.59 2.05 -11.00
C GLN A 310 16.91 3.54 -11.20
N GLY A 311 15.89 4.35 -11.27
CA GLY A 311 16.04 5.78 -11.47
C GLY A 311 14.69 6.50 -11.56
N THR A 312 14.71 7.79 -11.85
CA THR A 312 13.51 8.53 -12.21
C THR A 312 12.92 7.98 -13.52
N PRO A 313 11.60 8.16 -13.79
CA PRO A 313 11.03 7.77 -15.07
C PRO A 313 11.83 8.29 -16.28
N ALA A 314 12.25 9.56 -16.26
CA ALA A 314 13.05 10.14 -17.34
C ALA A 314 14.40 9.41 -17.52
N GLN A 315 15.11 9.12 -16.42
CA GLN A 315 16.37 8.40 -16.50
C GLN A 315 16.20 7.00 -17.09
N LEU A 316 15.21 6.25 -16.62
CA LEU A 316 15.07 4.85 -16.98
C LEU A 316 14.42 4.66 -18.37
N PHE A 317 13.43 5.49 -18.75
CA PHE A 317 12.74 5.36 -20.03
C PHE A 317 13.45 6.09 -21.19
N ASP A 318 14.10 7.24 -20.92
CA ASP A 318 14.70 8.05 -21.99
C ASP A 318 16.20 7.83 -22.15
N ASN A 319 16.88 7.39 -21.08
CA ASN A 319 18.34 7.18 -21.08
C ASN A 319 18.75 5.98 -20.21
N PRO A 320 18.22 4.78 -20.45
CA PRO A 320 18.59 3.59 -19.70
C PRO A 320 20.08 3.25 -19.90
N GLN A 321 20.77 2.95 -18.81
CA GLN A 321 22.21 2.67 -18.83
C GLN A 321 22.49 1.15 -18.92
N ASN A 322 21.63 0.33 -18.39
CA ASN A 322 21.79 -1.13 -18.41
C ASN A 322 21.34 -1.71 -19.76
N PRO A 323 22.19 -2.50 -20.46
CA PRO A 323 21.85 -3.09 -21.76
C PRO A 323 20.57 -3.97 -21.72
N ARG A 324 20.28 -4.63 -20.61
CA ARG A 324 19.06 -5.44 -20.43
C ARG A 324 17.83 -4.55 -20.34
N THR A 325 17.93 -3.40 -19.65
CA THR A 325 16.86 -2.39 -19.61
C THR A 325 16.57 -1.86 -21.01
N GLN A 326 17.62 -1.50 -21.77
CA GLN A 326 17.50 -1.03 -23.15
C GLN A 326 16.79 -2.09 -24.04
N GLN A 327 17.24 -3.34 -23.95
CA GLN A 327 16.64 -4.44 -24.71
C GLN A 327 15.16 -4.62 -24.36
N PHE A 328 14.81 -4.59 -23.07
CA PHE A 328 13.43 -4.73 -22.60
C PHE A 328 12.56 -3.58 -23.10
N LEU A 329 12.99 -2.33 -22.91
CA LEU A 329 12.22 -1.15 -23.32
C LEU A 329 12.03 -1.10 -24.83
N ASN A 330 13.04 -1.42 -25.64
CA ASN A 330 12.90 -1.49 -27.10
C ASN A 330 11.92 -2.57 -27.58
N ALA A 331 11.63 -3.58 -26.75
CA ALA A 331 10.67 -4.63 -27.09
C ALA A 331 9.22 -4.30 -26.69
N VAL A 332 9.01 -3.35 -25.74
CA VAL A 332 7.69 -3.06 -25.18
C VAL A 332 7.17 -1.66 -25.47
N LEU A 333 8.04 -0.74 -25.92
CA LEU A 333 7.68 0.63 -26.39
C LEU A 333 7.63 0.66 -27.91
#